data_5264e521fd94c20f50de0c945fba75ea
#
_entry.id   5264e521fd94c20f50de0c945fba75ea
#
_cell.length_a   1.000
_cell.length_b   1.000
_cell.length_c   1.000
_cell.angle_alpha   90.00
_cell.angle_beta   90.00
_cell.angle_gamma   90.00
#
_symmetry.space_group_name_H-M   'P 1'
#
loop_
_entity.id
_entity.type
_entity.pdbx_description
1 polymer ?
#
loop_
_entity_poly.entity_id
_entity_poly.type
_entity_poly.pdbx_seq_one_letter_code
_entity_poly.pdbx_strand_id
1 'polypeptide(L)'
;EKILADPAVHVVWQTGSRYYEDVRAALPAHDRLTLLAYIDRMPSAYAAADLVLCRSGAVTCSELEVSGTPAILVPSPNVAEDHQTWNARSIVADGGAVLLPEKELEARLVGEVQTLLADADARARMRTALLARARPDAAETIARDIIAIARGEA
;
A
#
# COMPACT_ATOMS: atom_id res chain seq x y z
N GLU A 1 10.74 -13.62 -8.38
CA GLU A 1 12.11 -14.17 -8.34
C GLU A 1 13.17 -13.09 -8.06
N LYS A 2 13.28 -12.02 -8.87
CA LYS A 2 14.34 -10.99 -8.74
C LYS A 2 14.34 -10.28 -7.37
N ILE A 3 13.18 -10.02 -6.77
CA ILE A 3 13.08 -9.41 -5.43
C ILE A 3 13.55 -10.41 -4.35
N LEU A 4 13.21 -11.68 -4.48
CA LEU A 4 13.64 -12.76 -3.57
C LEU A 4 15.11 -13.19 -3.76
N ALA A 5 15.83 -12.61 -4.71
CA ALA A 5 17.27 -12.84 -4.85
C ALA A 5 18.06 -12.32 -3.62
N ASP A 6 17.54 -11.27 -2.95
CA ASP A 6 18.07 -10.83 -1.66
C ASP A 6 17.62 -11.80 -0.54
N PRO A 7 18.56 -12.44 0.18
CA PRO A 7 18.22 -13.40 1.23
C PRO A 7 17.53 -12.79 2.45
N ALA A 8 17.61 -11.48 2.65
CA ALA A 8 16.94 -10.77 3.74
C ALA A 8 15.46 -10.45 3.43
N VAL A 9 15.05 -10.57 2.18
CA VAL A 9 13.69 -10.17 1.76
C VAL A 9 12.72 -11.34 1.91
N HIS A 10 11.61 -11.11 2.62
CA HIS A 10 10.43 -11.95 2.66
C HIS A 10 9.27 -11.22 1.98
N VAL A 11 8.49 -11.94 1.21
CA VAL A 11 7.34 -11.38 0.48
C VAL A 11 6.05 -12.02 0.98
N VAL A 12 5.10 -11.20 1.39
CA VAL A 12 3.70 -11.60 1.59
C VAL A 12 2.90 -11.01 0.44
N TRP A 13 2.27 -11.86 -0.36
CA TRP A 13 1.53 -11.42 -1.53
C TRP A 13 0.07 -11.85 -1.48
N GLN A 14 -0.83 -10.86 -1.41
CA GLN A 14 -2.27 -11.07 -1.59
C GLN A 14 -2.62 -10.93 -3.08
N THR A 15 -3.08 -11.99 -3.68
CA THR A 15 -3.43 -12.04 -5.10
C THR A 15 -4.90 -11.71 -5.39
N GLY A 16 -5.75 -11.78 -4.38
CA GLY A 16 -7.18 -11.91 -4.54
C GLY A 16 -7.62 -13.34 -4.92
N SER A 17 -8.80 -13.73 -4.47
CA SER A 17 -9.31 -15.12 -4.67
C SER A 17 -9.39 -15.50 -6.15
N ARG A 18 -9.65 -14.53 -7.02
CA ARG A 18 -9.78 -14.76 -8.47
C ARG A 18 -8.49 -15.25 -9.11
N TYR A 19 -7.35 -14.79 -8.66
CA TYR A 19 -6.05 -15.05 -9.30
C TYR A 19 -5.16 -16.00 -8.49
N TYR A 20 -5.61 -16.40 -7.30
CA TYR A 20 -4.77 -17.16 -6.37
C TYR A 20 -4.26 -18.47 -6.96
N GLU A 21 -5.15 -19.29 -7.53
CA GLU A 21 -4.76 -20.60 -8.05
C GLU A 21 -3.86 -20.49 -9.28
N ASP A 22 -4.12 -19.53 -10.17
CA ASP A 22 -3.30 -19.30 -11.37
C ASP A 22 -1.89 -18.85 -10.98
N VAL A 23 -1.80 -17.89 -10.04
CA VAL A 23 -0.50 -17.41 -9.54
C VAL A 23 0.24 -18.50 -8.81
N ARG A 24 -0.44 -19.27 -7.96
CA ARG A 24 0.14 -20.39 -7.23
C ARG A 24 0.71 -21.46 -8.16
N ALA A 25 0.01 -21.77 -9.25
CA ALA A 25 0.46 -22.75 -10.24
C ALA A 25 1.65 -22.25 -11.08
N ALA A 26 1.74 -20.92 -11.31
CA ALA A 26 2.78 -20.31 -12.13
C ALA A 26 4.10 -20.04 -11.36
N LEU A 27 4.05 -20.01 -10.03
CA LEU A 27 5.22 -19.70 -9.21
C LEU A 27 5.81 -20.94 -8.54
N PRO A 28 7.14 -21.11 -8.55
CA PRO A 28 7.78 -22.14 -7.75
C PRO A 28 7.58 -21.86 -6.26
N ALA A 29 7.46 -22.91 -5.46
CA ALA A 29 7.46 -22.79 -4.01
C ALA A 29 8.76 -22.13 -3.52
N HIS A 30 8.65 -21.20 -2.58
CA HIS A 30 9.79 -20.48 -2.05
C HIS A 30 9.57 -20.15 -0.57
N ASP A 31 10.50 -20.52 0.32
CA ASP A 31 10.35 -20.40 1.78
C ASP A 31 10.12 -18.96 2.26
N ARG A 32 10.55 -17.98 1.49
CA ARG A 32 10.40 -16.56 1.78
C ARG A 32 9.27 -15.87 0.97
N LEU A 33 8.41 -16.65 0.33
CA LEU A 33 7.20 -16.19 -0.34
C LEU A 33 5.97 -16.79 0.33
N THR A 34 5.18 -15.96 0.97
CA THR A 34 3.85 -16.31 1.48
C THR A 34 2.80 -15.79 0.50
N LEU A 35 2.17 -16.70 -0.23
CA LEU A 35 1.10 -16.38 -1.17
C LEU A 35 -0.25 -16.59 -0.50
N LEU A 36 -1.12 -15.58 -0.53
CA LEU A 36 -2.44 -15.62 0.10
C LEU A 36 -3.51 -15.14 -0.89
N ALA A 37 -4.66 -15.79 -0.88
CA ALA A 37 -5.83 -15.31 -1.60
C ALA A 37 -6.36 -14.01 -0.96
N TYR A 38 -6.33 -13.95 0.38
CA TYR A 38 -6.78 -12.80 1.17
C TYR A 38 -5.99 -12.71 2.48
N ILE A 39 -5.76 -11.48 2.97
CA ILE A 39 -5.13 -11.20 4.25
C ILE A 39 -6.22 -10.79 5.24
N ASP A 40 -6.60 -11.69 6.16
CA ASP A 40 -7.68 -11.44 7.13
C ASP A 40 -7.32 -10.35 8.14
N ARG A 41 -6.05 -10.20 8.46
CA ARG A 41 -5.55 -9.24 9.45
C ARG A 41 -4.65 -8.20 8.79
N MET A 42 -5.23 -7.36 7.93
CA MET A 42 -4.49 -6.32 7.20
C MET A 42 -3.70 -5.38 8.13
N PRO A 43 -4.20 -4.92 9.28
CA PRO A 43 -3.40 -4.10 10.20
C PRO A 43 -2.12 -4.79 10.67
N SER A 44 -2.16 -6.11 10.89
CA SER A 44 -0.96 -6.89 11.28
C SER A 44 0.02 -7.01 10.12
N ALA A 45 -0.46 -7.12 8.88
CA ALA A 45 0.38 -7.16 7.70
C ALA A 45 1.10 -5.82 7.49
N TYR A 46 0.40 -4.69 7.61
CA TYR A 46 1.03 -3.36 7.55
C TYR A 46 2.06 -3.17 8.66
N ALA A 47 1.75 -3.59 9.89
CA ALA A 47 2.67 -3.46 11.02
C ALA A 47 3.95 -4.30 10.87
N ALA A 48 3.88 -5.41 10.14
CA ALA A 48 5.02 -6.29 9.87
C ALA A 48 5.83 -5.89 8.62
N ALA A 49 5.28 -5.03 7.75
CA ALA A 49 5.90 -4.69 6.49
C ALA A 49 6.88 -3.51 6.64
N ASP A 50 8.08 -3.66 6.08
CA ASP A 50 9.03 -2.56 5.88
C ASP A 50 8.67 -1.70 4.68
N LEU A 51 8.02 -2.29 3.67
CA LEU A 51 7.61 -1.65 2.43
C LEU A 51 6.40 -2.37 1.85
N VAL A 52 5.44 -1.60 1.35
CA VAL A 52 4.23 -2.14 0.69
C VAL A 52 4.23 -1.75 -0.79
N LEU A 53 3.90 -2.70 -1.66
CA LEU A 53 3.57 -2.47 -3.07
C LEU A 53 2.07 -2.69 -3.24
N CYS A 54 1.33 -1.66 -3.63
CA CYS A 54 -0.12 -1.77 -3.75
C CYS A 54 -0.72 -0.80 -4.78
N ARG A 55 -2.00 -1.00 -5.07
CA ARG A 55 -2.83 -0.02 -5.78
C ARG A 55 -3.14 1.17 -4.86
N SER A 56 -3.44 2.33 -5.46
CA SER A 56 -3.73 3.57 -4.73
C SER A 56 -5.24 3.87 -4.63
N GLY A 57 -6.02 2.86 -4.26
CA GLY A 57 -7.42 3.05 -3.90
C GLY A 57 -7.56 3.91 -2.63
N ALA A 58 -8.66 4.65 -2.47
CA ALA A 58 -8.84 5.58 -1.35
C ALA A 58 -8.69 4.90 0.02
N VAL A 59 -9.29 3.72 0.21
CA VAL A 59 -9.18 2.95 1.48
C VAL A 59 -7.73 2.56 1.75
N THR A 60 -7.03 2.01 0.74
CA THR A 60 -5.63 1.62 0.86
C THR A 60 -4.74 2.81 1.22
N CYS A 61 -4.96 3.97 0.60
CA CYS A 61 -4.23 5.20 0.92
C CYS A 61 -4.44 5.61 2.39
N SER A 62 -5.69 5.59 2.88
CA SER A 62 -5.99 5.89 4.28
C SER A 62 -5.39 4.88 5.25
N GLU A 63 -5.37 3.60 4.91
CA GLU A 63 -4.72 2.55 5.70
C GLU A 63 -3.21 2.75 5.80
N LEU A 64 -2.55 3.12 4.70
CA LEU A 64 -1.13 3.46 4.69
C LEU A 64 -0.83 4.70 5.53
N GLU A 65 -1.66 5.73 5.46
CA GLU A 65 -1.53 6.93 6.27
C GLU A 65 -1.63 6.60 7.77
N VAL A 66 -2.62 5.81 8.17
CA VAL A 66 -2.82 5.45 9.60
C VAL A 66 -1.73 4.49 10.10
N SER A 67 -1.30 3.54 9.29
CA SER A 67 -0.22 2.59 9.67
C SER A 67 1.17 3.24 9.60
N GLY A 68 1.33 4.27 8.80
CA GLY A 68 2.62 4.87 8.49
C GLY A 68 3.54 3.92 7.72
N THR A 69 3.01 2.98 6.95
CA THR A 69 3.83 1.99 6.26
C THR A 69 4.30 2.53 4.91
N PRO A 70 5.63 2.65 4.67
CA PRO A 70 6.17 3.15 3.41
C PRO A 70 5.65 2.35 2.22
N ALA A 71 5.36 3.01 1.10
CA ALA A 71 4.72 2.35 -0.02
C ALA A 71 5.26 2.76 -1.40
N ILE A 72 5.23 1.79 -2.32
CA ILE A 72 5.26 2.03 -3.77
C ILE A 72 3.83 1.90 -4.26
N LEU A 73 3.28 3.00 -4.76
CA LEU A 73 1.91 3.09 -5.26
C LEU A 73 1.89 2.87 -6.77
N VAL A 74 1.10 1.89 -7.19
CA VAL A 74 0.90 1.54 -8.60
C VAL A 74 -0.56 1.80 -8.97
N PRO A 75 -0.90 3.01 -9.45
CA PRO A 75 -2.27 3.31 -9.85
C PRO A 75 -2.77 2.35 -10.91
N SER A 76 -4.04 1.90 -10.80
CA SER A 76 -4.67 1.12 -11.85
C SER A 76 -5.04 2.03 -13.01
N PRO A 77 -4.67 1.69 -14.25
CA PRO A 77 -5.08 2.48 -15.43
C PRO A 77 -6.55 2.26 -15.82
N ASN A 78 -7.20 1.25 -15.23
CA ASN A 78 -8.56 0.81 -15.60
C ASN A 78 -9.62 1.32 -14.60
N VAL A 79 -9.46 2.53 -14.08
CA VAL A 79 -10.40 3.14 -13.14
C VAL A 79 -10.99 4.44 -13.71
N ALA A 80 -12.23 4.75 -13.32
CA ALA A 80 -12.89 5.97 -13.77
C ALA A 80 -12.10 7.22 -13.32
N GLU A 81 -12.02 8.22 -14.19
CA GLU A 81 -11.44 9.55 -13.91
C GLU A 81 -10.02 9.55 -13.36
N ASP A 82 -9.27 8.45 -13.58
CA ASP A 82 -7.88 8.30 -13.11
C ASP A 82 -7.67 8.61 -11.61
N HIS A 83 -8.73 8.40 -10.79
CA HIS A 83 -8.70 8.76 -9.37
C HIS A 83 -7.55 8.10 -8.59
N GLN A 84 -7.10 6.91 -8.99
CA GLN A 84 -5.96 6.29 -8.31
C GLN A 84 -4.64 7.04 -8.53
N THR A 85 -4.43 7.60 -9.70
CA THR A 85 -3.26 8.45 -9.96
C THR A 85 -3.31 9.73 -9.11
N TRP A 86 -4.48 10.34 -8.96
CA TRP A 86 -4.64 11.51 -8.08
C TRP A 86 -4.36 11.17 -6.62
N ASN A 87 -4.90 10.06 -6.11
CA ASN A 87 -4.62 9.59 -4.75
C ASN A 87 -3.12 9.38 -4.52
N ALA A 88 -2.46 8.66 -5.44
CA ALA A 88 -1.02 8.43 -5.35
C ALA A 88 -0.21 9.73 -5.35
N ARG A 89 -0.50 10.64 -6.29
CA ARG A 89 0.19 11.94 -6.39
C ARG A 89 0.05 12.77 -5.12
N SER A 90 -1.12 12.75 -4.48
CA SER A 90 -1.35 13.46 -3.22
C SER A 90 -0.40 12.97 -2.12
N ILE A 91 -0.22 11.66 -1.96
CA ILE A 91 0.68 11.10 -0.95
C ILE A 91 2.16 11.35 -1.30
N VAL A 92 2.49 11.21 -2.59
CA VAL A 92 3.87 11.42 -3.10
C VAL A 92 4.31 12.87 -2.94
N ALA A 93 3.39 13.84 -3.13
CA ALA A 93 3.71 15.26 -2.95
C ALA A 93 4.19 15.59 -1.54
N ASP A 94 3.71 14.87 -0.53
CA ASP A 94 4.12 15.01 0.86
C ASP A 94 5.29 14.08 1.24
N GLY A 95 5.80 13.29 0.29
CA GLY A 95 6.92 12.37 0.50
C GLY A 95 6.55 11.05 1.18
N GLY A 96 5.26 10.69 1.25
CA GLY A 96 4.77 9.48 1.93
C GLY A 96 4.89 8.19 1.11
N ALA A 97 5.09 8.29 -0.20
CA ALA A 97 5.19 7.14 -1.09
C ALA A 97 6.02 7.43 -2.34
N VAL A 98 6.35 6.37 -3.09
CA VAL A 98 6.85 6.44 -4.47
C VAL A 98 5.71 6.07 -5.42
N LEU A 99 5.51 6.86 -6.48
CA LEU A 99 4.59 6.51 -7.55
C LEU A 99 5.34 5.74 -8.65
N LEU A 100 4.84 4.56 -8.96
CA LEU A 100 5.36 3.73 -10.05
C LEU A 100 4.22 3.41 -11.03
N PRO A 101 4.18 4.06 -12.21
CA PRO A 101 3.18 3.76 -13.23
C PRO A 101 3.23 2.30 -13.67
N GLU A 102 2.07 1.69 -13.92
CA GLU A 102 1.99 0.27 -14.28
C GLU A 102 2.84 -0.09 -15.49
N LYS A 103 2.91 0.78 -16.49
CA LYS A 103 3.74 0.60 -17.70
C LYS A 103 5.25 0.55 -17.41
N GLU A 104 5.68 1.00 -16.24
CA GLU A 104 7.08 1.05 -15.82
C GLU A 104 7.45 -0.06 -14.82
N LEU A 105 6.47 -0.88 -14.38
CA LEU A 105 6.68 -1.94 -13.39
C LEU A 105 7.82 -2.89 -13.77
N GLU A 106 7.81 -3.41 -15.00
CA GLU A 106 8.80 -4.40 -15.43
C GLU A 106 10.22 -3.85 -15.39
N ALA A 107 10.39 -2.59 -15.76
CA ALA A 107 11.71 -1.94 -15.83
C ALA A 107 12.21 -1.45 -14.47
N ARG A 108 11.32 -0.98 -13.59
CA ARG A 108 11.73 -0.21 -12.41
C ARG A 108 11.45 -0.89 -11.08
N LEU A 109 10.46 -1.78 -10.98
CA LEU A 109 9.99 -2.30 -9.69
C LEU A 109 11.12 -2.84 -8.82
N VAL A 110 11.98 -3.69 -9.39
CA VAL A 110 13.06 -4.34 -8.62
C VAL A 110 14.02 -3.29 -8.05
N GLY A 111 14.43 -2.33 -8.87
CA GLY A 111 15.32 -1.25 -8.43
C GLY A 111 14.71 -0.36 -7.36
N GLU A 112 13.43 0.02 -7.51
CA GLU A 112 12.72 0.83 -6.51
C GLU A 112 12.60 0.10 -5.16
N VAL A 113 12.24 -1.19 -5.18
CA VAL A 113 12.17 -2.02 -3.97
C VAL A 113 13.54 -2.12 -3.30
N GLN A 114 14.59 -2.44 -4.04
CA GLN A 114 15.93 -2.57 -3.49
C GLN A 114 16.44 -1.25 -2.91
N THR A 115 16.22 -0.14 -3.60
CA THR A 115 16.62 1.19 -3.14
C THR A 115 15.93 1.55 -1.83
N LEU A 116 14.61 1.36 -1.75
CA LEU A 116 13.86 1.67 -0.54
C LEU A 116 14.18 0.73 0.62
N LEU A 117 14.39 -0.56 0.38
CA LEU A 117 14.77 -1.50 1.43
C LEU A 117 16.18 -1.22 1.97
N ALA A 118 17.10 -0.73 1.14
CA ALA A 118 18.45 -0.35 1.57
C ALA A 118 18.50 0.98 2.33
N ASP A 119 17.55 1.91 2.12
CA ASP A 119 17.53 3.25 2.74
C ASP A 119 16.49 3.32 3.88
N ALA A 120 16.93 2.98 5.09
CA ALA A 120 16.10 3.05 6.29
C ALA A 120 15.65 4.49 6.62
N ASP A 121 16.49 5.48 6.33
CA ASP A 121 16.17 6.88 6.58
C ASP A 121 15.10 7.39 5.62
N ALA A 122 15.13 6.96 4.35
CA ALA A 122 14.06 7.26 3.40
C ALA A 122 12.73 6.66 3.88
N ARG A 123 12.73 5.39 4.32
CA ARG A 123 11.51 4.78 4.87
C ARG A 123 11.01 5.48 6.11
N ALA A 124 11.90 5.94 7.00
CA ALA A 124 11.52 6.71 8.19
C ALA A 124 10.89 8.07 7.83
N ARG A 125 11.43 8.77 6.84
CA ARG A 125 10.83 10.02 6.31
C ARG A 125 9.45 9.76 5.71
N MET A 126 9.30 8.72 4.89
CA MET A 126 8.00 8.33 4.32
C MET A 126 6.98 8.03 5.42
N ARG A 127 7.37 7.28 6.44
CA ARG A 127 6.52 6.99 7.60
C ARG A 127 6.04 8.27 8.28
N THR A 128 6.94 9.21 8.54
CA THR A 128 6.59 10.49 9.18
C THR A 128 5.59 11.27 8.34
N ALA A 129 5.80 11.34 7.02
CA ALA A 129 4.91 12.02 6.09
C ALA A 129 3.52 11.38 6.06
N LEU A 130 3.43 10.06 6.03
CA LEU A 130 2.15 9.33 6.07
C LEU A 130 1.38 9.58 7.36
N LEU A 131 2.05 9.45 8.52
CA LEU A 131 1.41 9.67 9.82
C LEU A 131 0.92 11.11 10.02
N ALA A 132 1.58 12.10 9.42
CA ALA A 132 1.14 13.50 9.44
C ALA A 132 -0.20 13.71 8.71
N ARG A 133 -0.54 12.84 7.77
CA ARG A 133 -1.81 12.85 7.01
C ARG A 133 -2.92 12.04 7.67
N ALA A 134 -2.58 11.16 8.59
CA ALA A 134 -3.50 10.20 9.19
C ALA A 134 -4.74 10.86 9.83
N ARG A 135 -5.88 10.19 9.66
CA ARG A 135 -7.15 10.56 10.29
C ARG A 135 -7.76 9.33 10.99
N PRO A 136 -7.14 8.89 12.11
CA PRO A 136 -7.58 7.66 12.79
C PRO A 136 -8.99 7.76 13.37
N ASP A 137 -9.47 8.97 13.63
CA ASP A 137 -10.78 9.30 14.19
C ASP A 137 -11.84 9.64 13.13
N ALA A 138 -11.54 9.43 11.83
CA ALA A 138 -12.43 9.84 10.73
C ALA A 138 -13.84 9.25 10.87
N ALA A 139 -13.95 7.96 11.19
CA ALA A 139 -15.25 7.29 11.34
C ALA A 139 -16.08 7.90 12.50
N GLU A 140 -15.43 8.18 13.63
CA GLU A 140 -16.10 8.81 14.78
C GLU A 140 -16.53 10.24 14.46
N THR A 141 -15.69 11.01 13.79
CA THR A 141 -16.00 12.38 13.35
C THR A 141 -17.21 12.39 12.42
N ILE A 142 -17.22 11.55 11.38
CA ILE A 142 -18.34 11.44 10.45
C ILE A 142 -19.63 11.02 11.17
N ALA A 143 -19.56 10.05 12.08
CA ALA A 143 -20.73 9.61 12.84
C ALA A 143 -21.28 10.73 13.72
N ARG A 144 -20.42 11.50 14.35
CA ARG A 144 -20.80 12.68 15.17
C ARG A 144 -21.51 13.74 14.35
N ASP A 145 -20.94 14.08 13.18
CA ASP A 145 -21.50 15.08 12.28
C ASP A 145 -22.89 14.65 11.75
N ILE A 146 -23.04 13.38 11.36
CA ILE A 146 -24.34 12.85 10.91
C ILE A 146 -25.38 12.95 12.05
N ILE A 147 -25.02 12.62 13.29
CA ILE A 147 -25.91 12.71 14.43
C ILE A 147 -26.30 14.18 14.71
N ALA A 148 -25.35 15.11 14.64
CA ALA A 148 -25.60 16.53 14.84
C ALA A 148 -26.60 17.08 13.79
N ILE A 149 -26.37 16.75 12.50
CA ILE A 149 -27.27 17.11 11.40
C ILE A 149 -28.68 16.54 11.64
N ALA A 150 -28.78 15.26 12.01
CA ALA A 150 -30.07 14.61 12.27
C ALA A 150 -30.85 15.24 13.44
N ARG A 151 -30.14 15.87 14.38
CA ARG A 151 -30.75 16.59 15.54
C ARG A 151 -31.00 18.06 15.27
N GLY A 152 -30.58 18.59 14.11
CA GLY A 152 -30.69 20.03 13.80
C GLY A 152 -29.71 20.90 14.60
N GLU A 153 -28.59 20.33 15.03
CA GLU A 153 -27.54 20.98 15.84
C GLU A 153 -26.35 21.47 14.97
N ALA A 154 -26.42 21.30 13.63
CA ALA A 154 -25.34 21.62 12.68
C ALA A 154 -25.70 22.86 11.83
#